data_fc61808c61021e8ae59e980cd30ac1d9
#
_entry.id   fc61808c61021e8ae59e980cd30ac1d9
#
_cell.length_a   1.000
_cell.length_b   1.000
_cell.length_c   1.000
_cell.angle_alpha   90.00
_cell.angle_beta   90.00
_cell.angle_gamma   90.00
#
_symmetry.space_group_name_H-M   'P 1'
#
loop_
_entity.id
_entity.type
_entity.pdbx_description
1 polymer ?
#
loop_
_entity_poly.entity_id
_entity_poly.type
_entity_poly.pdbx_seq_one_letter_code
_entity_poly.pdbx_strand_id
1 'polypeptide(L)' 'MAELPLAPIERIIRRSGGEIRVSEDATIALRDILEEKAVEIAERAAKLARHAGRKTIKASDIKLAK' A
#
# COMPACT_ATOMS: atom_id res chain seq x y z
N MET A 1 1.55 -12.05 3.40
CA MET A 1 1.38 -12.65 2.08
C MET A 1 1.68 -11.63 0.99
N ALA A 2 2.60 -11.97 0.10
CA ALA A 2 3.09 -10.99 -0.87
C ALA A 2 2.24 -11.01 -2.14
N GLU A 3 1.46 -9.97 -2.35
CA GLU A 3 0.63 -9.84 -3.55
C GLU A 3 1.15 -8.78 -4.52
N LEU A 4 1.88 -7.77 -4.00
CA LEU A 4 2.43 -6.74 -4.86
C LEU A 4 3.69 -7.24 -5.58
N PRO A 5 3.80 -7.03 -6.89
CA PRO A 5 5.01 -7.42 -7.63
C PRO A 5 6.18 -6.51 -7.26
N LEU A 6 7.39 -7.04 -7.40
CA LEU A 6 8.60 -6.31 -7.01
C LEU A 6 9.02 -5.24 -8.01
N ALA A 7 8.83 -5.49 -9.31
CA ALA A 7 9.32 -4.58 -10.35
C ALA A 7 8.80 -3.15 -10.23
N PRO A 8 7.49 -2.93 -10.03
CA PRO A 8 7.01 -1.55 -9.82
C PRO A 8 7.58 -0.89 -8.57
N ILE A 9 7.78 -1.67 -7.50
CA ILE A 9 8.34 -1.15 -6.25
C ILE A 9 9.78 -0.70 -6.48
N GLU A 10 10.58 -1.51 -7.18
CA GLU A 10 11.94 -1.17 -7.52
C GLU A 10 12.01 0.12 -8.33
N ARG A 11 11.11 0.28 -9.30
CA ARG A 11 11.06 1.48 -10.12
C ARG A 11 10.75 2.74 -9.29
N ILE A 12 9.87 2.60 -8.31
CA ILE A 12 9.54 3.72 -7.42
C ILE A 12 10.77 4.13 -6.61
N ILE A 13 11.49 3.16 -6.07
CA ILE A 13 12.70 3.44 -5.29
C ILE A 13 13.74 4.14 -6.15
N ARG A 14 13.99 3.62 -7.36
CA ARG A 14 14.97 4.21 -8.28
C ARG A 14 14.61 5.64 -8.65
N ARG A 15 13.34 5.88 -8.93
CA ARG A 15 12.87 7.20 -9.31
C ARG A 15 13.05 8.20 -8.17
N SER A 16 12.82 7.77 -6.94
CA SER A 16 12.90 8.64 -5.77
C SER A 16 14.32 8.83 -5.27
N GLY A 17 15.16 7.80 -5.42
CA GLY A 17 16.53 7.80 -4.90
C GLY A 17 17.59 8.36 -5.86
N GLY A 18 17.23 8.66 -7.09
CA GLY A 18 18.18 9.12 -8.09
C GLY A 18 19.09 8.00 -8.58
N GLU A 19 20.39 8.25 -8.59
CA GLU A 19 21.39 7.30 -9.10
C GLU A 19 21.87 6.29 -8.07
N ILE A 20 21.04 5.94 -7.13
CA ILE A 20 21.38 5.00 -6.08
C ILE A 20 21.05 3.56 -6.52
N ARG A 21 21.84 2.61 -6.06
CA ARG A 21 21.55 1.20 -6.26
C ARG A 21 20.47 0.74 -5.31
N VAL A 22 19.69 -0.23 -5.77
CA VAL A 22 18.63 -0.80 -4.94
C VAL A 22 18.85 -2.30 -4.84
N SER A 23 19.06 -2.79 -3.62
CA SER A 23 19.19 -4.24 -3.41
C SER A 23 17.81 -4.89 -3.50
N GLU A 24 17.81 -6.19 -3.81
CA GLU A 24 16.56 -6.95 -3.84
C GLU A 24 15.90 -6.95 -2.45
N ASP A 25 16.70 -7.08 -1.41
CA ASP A 25 16.19 -7.06 -0.03
C ASP A 25 15.47 -5.74 0.29
N ALA A 26 15.99 -4.62 -0.21
CA ALA A 26 15.35 -3.32 0.01
C ALA A 26 14.00 -3.24 -0.68
N THR A 27 13.92 -3.78 -1.90
CA THR A 27 12.66 -3.81 -2.65
C THR A 27 11.62 -4.66 -1.94
N ILE A 28 12.03 -5.84 -1.46
CA ILE A 28 11.15 -6.74 -0.71
C ILE A 28 10.66 -6.07 0.58
N ALA A 29 11.56 -5.43 1.31
CA ALA A 29 11.21 -4.75 2.55
C ALA A 29 10.17 -3.65 2.32
N LEU A 30 10.36 -2.85 1.28
CA LEU A 30 9.40 -1.79 0.98
C LEU A 30 8.06 -2.36 0.52
N ARG A 31 8.08 -3.41 -0.32
CA ARG A 31 6.84 -4.08 -0.74
C ARG A 31 6.05 -4.56 0.46
N ASP A 32 6.73 -5.21 1.40
CA ASP A 32 6.06 -5.78 2.58
C ASP A 32 5.46 -4.68 3.46
N ILE A 33 6.17 -3.56 3.63
CA ILE A 33 5.66 -2.41 4.38
C ILE A 33 4.43 -1.83 3.69
N LEU A 34 4.46 -1.70 2.37
CA LEU A 34 3.33 -1.17 1.61
C LEU A 34 2.10 -2.08 1.70
N GLU A 35 2.30 -3.39 1.62
CA GLU A 35 1.19 -4.33 1.75
C GLU A 35 0.57 -4.26 3.14
N GLU A 36 1.40 -4.22 4.17
CA GLU A 36 0.94 -4.10 5.54
C GLU A 36 0.14 -2.82 5.74
N LYS A 37 0.64 -1.71 5.20
CA LYS A 37 -0.05 -0.44 5.28
C LYS A 37 -1.37 -0.47 4.52
N ALA A 38 -1.39 -1.11 3.35
CA ALA A 38 -2.61 -1.24 2.55
C ALA A 38 -3.67 -2.03 3.30
N VAL A 39 -3.28 -3.12 3.98
CA VAL A 39 -4.21 -3.91 4.78
C VAL A 39 -4.80 -3.08 5.91
N GLU A 40 -3.97 -2.33 6.63
CA GLU A 40 -4.44 -1.48 7.73
C GLU A 40 -5.45 -0.44 7.24
N ILE A 41 -5.14 0.22 6.13
CA ILE A 41 -6.04 1.21 5.56
C ILE A 41 -7.35 0.57 5.09
N ALA A 42 -7.26 -0.59 4.43
CA ALA A 42 -8.44 -1.30 3.94
C ALA A 42 -9.36 -1.71 5.09
N GLU A 43 -8.79 -2.18 6.19
CA GLU A 43 -9.59 -2.57 7.35
C GLU A 43 -10.34 -1.37 7.94
N ARG A 44 -9.65 -0.24 8.08
CA ARG A 44 -10.29 0.99 8.58
C ARG A 44 -11.35 1.51 7.63
N ALA A 45 -11.05 1.47 6.31
CA ALA A 45 -12.00 1.90 5.29
C ALA A 45 -13.27 1.05 5.29
N ALA A 46 -13.11 -0.26 5.48
CA ALA A 46 -14.24 -1.18 5.57
C ALA A 46 -15.15 -0.83 6.76
N LYS A 47 -14.56 -0.49 7.90
CA LYS A 47 -15.33 -0.06 9.08
C LYS A 47 -16.10 1.22 8.79
N LEU A 48 -15.47 2.18 8.13
CA LEU A 48 -16.14 3.44 7.77
C LEU A 48 -17.32 3.18 6.83
N ALA A 49 -17.15 2.32 5.84
CA ALA A 49 -18.23 1.98 4.92
C ALA A 49 -19.39 1.33 5.65
N ARG A 50 -19.11 0.38 6.53
CA ARG A 50 -20.15 -0.31 7.32
C ARG A 50 -20.89 0.64 8.23
N HIS A 51 -20.18 1.56 8.88
CA HIS A 51 -20.78 2.58 9.74
C HIS A 51 -21.76 3.45 8.96
N ALA A 52 -21.48 3.68 7.68
CA ALA A 52 -22.38 4.45 6.81
C ALA A 52 -23.48 3.58 6.19
N GLY A 53 -23.59 2.32 6.60
CA GLY A 53 -24.61 1.41 6.10
C GLY A 53 -24.34 0.92 4.68
N ARG A 54 -23.11 1.02 4.21
CA ARG A 54 -22.75 0.62 2.85
C ARG A 54 -22.02 -0.72 2.85
N LYS A 55 -22.08 -1.41 1.71
CA LYS A 55 -21.34 -2.65 1.48
C LYS A 55 -20.21 -2.45 0.48
N THR A 56 -19.97 -1.20 0.08
CA THR A 56 -18.93 -0.84 -0.88
C THR A 56 -17.98 0.17 -0.24
N ILE A 57 -16.69 -0.10 -0.30
CA ILE A 57 -15.67 0.86 0.12
C ILE A 57 -15.50 1.88 -1.00
N LYS A 58 -15.58 3.16 -0.66
CA LYS A 58 -15.41 4.25 -1.62
C LYS A 58 -14.06 4.93 -1.44
N ALA A 59 -13.67 5.71 -2.43
CA ALA A 59 -12.42 6.47 -2.36
C ALA A 59 -12.37 7.36 -1.12
N SER A 60 -13.49 7.95 -0.74
CA SER A 60 -13.55 8.79 0.47
C SER A 60 -13.22 8.00 1.74
N ASP A 61 -13.63 6.73 1.80
CA ASP A 61 -13.32 5.87 2.94
C ASP A 61 -11.81 5.63 3.03
N ILE A 62 -11.17 5.38 1.90
CA ILE A 62 -9.72 5.18 1.84
C ILE A 62 -8.99 6.45 2.28
N LYS A 63 -9.41 7.60 1.79
CA LYS A 63 -8.77 8.88 2.12
C LYS A 63 -8.90 9.23 3.61
N LEU A 64 -10.02 8.90 4.21
CA LEU A 64 -10.22 9.12 5.65
C LEU A 64 -9.43 8.11 6.49
N ALA A 65 -9.22 6.93 5.96
CA ALA A 65 -8.56 5.83 6.69
C ALA A 65 -7.03 5.92 6.70
N LYS A 66 -6.45 6.68 5.80
CA LYS A 66 -4.97 6.76 5.65
C LYS A 66 -4.28 7.33 6.88
#